data_4a985ca630bab1aa0b3d639fa3e85d23
#
_entry.id   4a985ca630bab1aa0b3d639fa3e85d23
#
_cell.length_a   1.000
_cell.length_b   1.000
_cell.length_c   1.000
_cell.angle_alpha   90.00
_cell.angle_beta   90.00
_cell.angle_gamma   90.00
#
_symmetry.space_group_name_H-M   'P 1'
#
loop_
_entity.id
_entity.type
_entity.pdbx_description
1 polymer ?
#
loop_
_entity_poly.entity_id
_entity_poly.type
_entity_poly.pdbx_seq_one_letter_code
_entity_poly.pdbx_strand_id
1 'polypeptide(L)'
;GVLALREVERTYRHTFGYSLGYLHTGFEFKDGNESEEWVNTVQLGLHNKYDANDWILKNNLIGRVSIHNIDRNIDWPSPTGRSEMNGTYETYSLSSDNTFGKELALGKNTSLTPYGGIKAAYITRPTFSESGLERLEVDGNDAWSVKPRAGIELKGALPLGSKTAWQLKG
;
A
#
# COMPACT_ATOMS: atom_id res chain seq x y z
N GLY A 1 10.00 0.52 -9.26
CA GLY A 1 8.57 0.42 -9.58
C GLY A 1 8.06 1.61 -10.39
N VAL A 2 6.93 1.45 -11.00
CA VAL A 2 6.22 2.48 -11.77
C VAL A 2 4.79 2.58 -11.26
N LEU A 3 4.28 3.80 -11.09
CA LEU A 3 2.90 4.07 -10.74
C LEU A 3 2.33 5.11 -11.70
N ALA A 4 1.24 4.79 -12.38
CA ALA A 4 0.46 5.72 -13.16
C ALA A 4 -0.85 6.03 -12.46
N LEU A 5 -1.23 7.31 -12.40
CA LEU A 5 -2.48 7.78 -11.82
C LEU A 5 -3.19 8.64 -12.84
N ARG A 6 -4.51 8.47 -12.99
CA ARG A 6 -5.36 9.29 -13.84
C ARG A 6 -6.60 9.73 -13.08
N GLU A 7 -6.88 11.03 -13.08
CA GLU A 7 -8.17 11.59 -12.71
C GLU A 7 -9.12 11.49 -13.91
N VAL A 8 -10.28 10.88 -13.72
CA VAL A 8 -11.26 10.63 -14.80
C VAL A 8 -12.37 11.69 -14.78
N GLU A 9 -12.79 12.08 -13.60
CA GLU A 9 -13.83 13.09 -13.40
C GLU A 9 -13.35 14.10 -12.38
N ARG A 10 -13.46 15.37 -12.74
CA ARG A 10 -13.15 16.49 -11.86
C ARG A 10 -14.25 17.54 -12.00
N THR A 11 -15.12 17.56 -11.02
CA THR A 11 -16.09 18.64 -10.85
C THR A 11 -15.66 19.55 -9.70
N TYR A 12 -16.36 20.64 -9.49
CA TYR A 12 -16.12 21.56 -8.38
C TYR A 12 -16.09 20.86 -7.00
N ARG A 13 -16.85 19.77 -6.85
CA ARG A 13 -17.01 19.05 -5.56
C ARG A 13 -16.52 17.61 -5.58
N HIS A 14 -16.24 17.06 -6.74
CA HIS A 14 -15.97 15.63 -6.87
C HIS A 14 -14.74 15.39 -7.76
N THR A 15 -13.83 14.60 -7.26
CA THR A 15 -12.70 14.10 -8.02
C THR A 15 -12.68 12.58 -7.89
N PHE A 16 -12.69 11.91 -9.03
CA PHE A 16 -12.56 10.47 -9.12
C PHE A 16 -11.37 10.13 -9.99
N GLY A 17 -10.61 9.12 -9.60
CA GLY A 17 -9.45 8.68 -10.34
C GLY A 17 -9.16 7.21 -10.12
N TYR A 18 -8.29 6.68 -10.95
CA TYR A 18 -7.74 5.35 -10.81
C TYR A 18 -6.22 5.36 -10.93
N SER A 19 -5.59 4.34 -10.39
CA SER A 19 -4.15 4.13 -10.51
C SER A 19 -3.83 2.71 -10.90
N LEU A 20 -2.77 2.55 -11.66
CA LEU A 20 -2.15 1.28 -12.02
C LEU A 20 -0.69 1.34 -11.61
N GLY A 21 -0.20 0.34 -10.93
CA GLY A 21 1.19 0.27 -10.49
C GLY A 21 1.80 -1.11 -10.70
N TYR A 22 3.10 -1.10 -10.92
CA TYR A 22 3.94 -2.29 -10.94
C TYR A 22 5.17 -2.05 -10.06
N LEU A 23 5.48 -3.03 -9.23
CA LEU A 23 6.65 -3.03 -8.36
C LEU A 23 7.39 -4.36 -8.51
N HIS A 24 8.70 -4.28 -8.65
CA HIS A 24 9.61 -5.41 -8.58
C HIS A 24 10.54 -5.20 -7.38
N THR A 25 10.67 -6.20 -6.52
CA THR A 25 11.46 -6.16 -5.29
C THR A 25 12.23 -7.47 -5.14
N GLY A 26 13.50 -7.39 -4.80
CA GLY A 26 14.33 -8.54 -4.44
C GLY A 26 14.65 -8.49 -2.95
N PHE A 27 14.68 -9.65 -2.32
CA PHE A 27 15.10 -9.87 -0.95
C PHE A 27 16.22 -10.91 -0.94
N GLU A 28 17.32 -10.59 -0.30
CA GLU A 28 18.39 -11.53 0.00
C GLU A 28 18.31 -11.88 1.48
N PHE A 29 18.26 -13.16 1.79
CA PHE A 29 18.26 -13.63 3.17
C PHE A 29 19.70 -13.84 3.64
N LYS A 30 20.04 -13.19 4.75
CA LYS A 30 21.38 -13.33 5.38
C LYS A 30 21.43 -14.56 6.28
N ASP A 31 21.04 -15.70 5.75
CA ASP A 31 21.05 -16.99 6.44
C ASP A 31 22.37 -17.78 6.26
N GLY A 32 23.30 -17.22 5.46
CA GLY A 32 24.57 -17.86 5.09
C GLY A 32 24.45 -18.82 3.90
N ASN A 33 23.24 -19.06 3.39
CA ASN A 33 22.98 -20.04 2.33
C ASN A 33 22.62 -19.40 0.98
N GLU A 34 22.73 -18.07 0.87
CA GLU A 34 22.40 -17.30 -0.36
C GLU A 34 20.97 -17.53 -0.86
N SER A 35 20.03 -17.59 0.06
CA SER A 35 18.59 -17.68 -0.28
C SER A 35 18.06 -16.33 -0.74
N GLU A 36 17.20 -16.33 -1.76
CA GLU A 36 16.66 -15.11 -2.38
C GLU A 36 15.15 -15.21 -2.61
N GLU A 37 14.49 -14.08 -2.62
CA GLU A 37 13.08 -13.97 -3.01
C GLU A 37 12.87 -12.78 -3.93
N TRP A 38 12.23 -13.01 -5.07
CA TRP A 38 11.83 -11.99 -6.03
C TRP A 38 10.32 -11.83 -6.06
N VAL A 39 9.85 -10.60 -5.88
CA VAL A 39 8.43 -10.29 -5.82
C VAL A 39 8.04 -9.33 -6.93
N ASN A 40 7.07 -9.74 -7.74
CA ASN A 40 6.46 -8.91 -8.77
C ASN A 40 5.04 -8.56 -8.35
N THR A 41 4.75 -7.30 -8.14
CA THR A 41 3.43 -6.83 -7.70
C THR A 41 2.77 -5.96 -8.74
N VAL A 42 1.53 -6.29 -9.09
CA VAL A 42 0.63 -5.41 -9.84
C VAL A 42 -0.41 -4.86 -8.88
N GLN A 43 -0.69 -3.55 -8.97
CA GLN A 43 -1.74 -2.93 -8.17
C GLN A 43 -2.71 -2.12 -9.03
N LEU A 44 -3.97 -2.17 -8.63
CA LEU A 44 -5.04 -1.31 -9.13
C LEU A 44 -5.60 -0.49 -7.96
N GLY A 45 -5.82 0.80 -8.18
CA GLY A 45 -6.39 1.69 -7.18
C GLY A 45 -7.54 2.51 -7.74
N LEU A 46 -8.57 2.71 -6.90
CA LEU A 46 -9.65 3.66 -7.12
C LEU A 46 -9.56 4.74 -6.06
N HIS A 47 -9.63 5.98 -6.48
CA HIS A 47 -9.50 7.15 -5.63
C HIS A 47 -10.73 8.04 -5.80
N ASN A 48 -11.31 8.43 -4.70
CA ASN A 48 -12.46 9.31 -4.69
C ASN A 48 -12.27 10.41 -3.64
N LYS A 49 -12.54 11.64 -4.02
CA LYS A 49 -12.59 12.79 -3.12
C LYS A 49 -13.89 13.56 -3.39
N TYR A 50 -14.64 13.81 -2.34
CA TYR A 50 -15.86 14.58 -2.39
C TYR A 50 -15.78 15.73 -1.38
N ASP A 51 -15.96 16.95 -1.86
CA ASP A 51 -15.97 18.18 -1.07
C ASP A 51 -17.38 18.81 -1.14
N ALA A 52 -18.08 18.90 -0.02
CA ALA A 52 -19.42 19.52 0.03
C ALA A 52 -19.61 20.28 1.34
N ASN A 53 -19.93 21.57 1.24
CA ASN A 53 -20.27 22.41 2.39
C ASN A 53 -19.28 22.28 3.55
N ASP A 54 -17.98 22.44 3.26
CA ASP A 54 -16.85 22.30 4.19
C ASP A 54 -16.56 20.86 4.65
N TRP A 55 -17.35 19.87 4.23
CA TRP A 55 -17.09 18.47 4.49
C TRP A 55 -16.21 17.87 3.40
N ILE A 56 -15.23 17.08 3.82
CA ILE A 56 -14.28 16.41 2.95
C ILE A 56 -14.38 14.91 3.20
N LEU A 57 -14.70 14.15 2.16
CA LEU A 57 -14.68 12.69 2.16
C LEU A 57 -13.61 12.22 1.19
N LYS A 58 -12.68 11.40 1.65
CA LYS A 58 -11.64 10.77 0.80
C LYS A 58 -11.74 9.26 0.97
N ASN A 59 -11.79 8.55 -0.16
CA ASN A 59 -11.82 7.10 -0.20
C ASN A 59 -10.75 6.62 -1.17
N ASN A 60 -9.95 5.65 -0.73
CA ASN A 60 -9.00 4.95 -1.57
C ASN A 60 -9.24 3.46 -1.41
N LEU A 61 -9.36 2.76 -2.52
CA LEU A 61 -9.46 1.30 -2.56
C LEU A 61 -8.34 0.78 -3.45
N ILE A 62 -7.51 -0.11 -2.94
CA ILE A 62 -6.34 -0.63 -3.66
C ILE A 62 -6.33 -2.13 -3.55
N GLY A 63 -6.38 -2.80 -4.71
CA GLY A 63 -6.15 -4.24 -4.85
C GLY A 63 -4.74 -4.51 -5.36
N ARG A 64 -4.09 -5.56 -4.87
CA ARG A 64 -2.77 -6.01 -5.31
C ARG A 64 -2.74 -7.50 -5.50
N VAL A 65 -2.00 -7.91 -6.51
CA VAL A 65 -1.57 -9.28 -6.74
C VAL A 65 -0.06 -9.29 -6.78
N SER A 66 0.57 -10.11 -5.96
CA SER A 66 2.02 -10.27 -5.93
C SER A 66 2.38 -11.72 -6.24
N ILE A 67 3.31 -11.90 -7.17
CA ILE A 67 3.89 -13.19 -7.53
C ILE A 67 5.27 -13.24 -6.89
N HIS A 68 5.48 -14.23 -6.06
CA HIS A 68 6.70 -14.48 -5.29
C HIS A 68 7.42 -15.67 -5.90
N ASN A 69 8.70 -15.50 -6.18
CA ASN A 69 9.61 -16.58 -6.56
C ASN A 69 10.67 -16.67 -5.49
N ILE A 70 10.72 -17.78 -4.79
CA ILE A 70 11.67 -18.03 -3.71
C ILE A 70 12.66 -19.10 -4.14
N ASP A 71 13.96 -18.81 -3.96
CA ASP A 71 15.06 -19.73 -4.13
C ASP A 71 15.73 -19.90 -2.77
N ARG A 72 15.58 -21.07 -2.18
CA ARG A 72 16.10 -21.39 -0.87
C ARG A 72 17.21 -22.43 -0.98
N ASN A 73 18.35 -22.12 -0.43
CA ASN A 73 19.52 -23.00 -0.43
C ASN A 73 19.78 -23.52 0.97
N ILE A 74 20.13 -24.80 1.08
CA ILE A 74 20.60 -25.41 2.33
C ILE A 74 21.92 -26.09 2.07
N ASP A 75 22.96 -25.67 2.81
CA ASP A 75 24.27 -26.31 2.82
C ASP A 75 24.32 -27.37 3.91
N TRP A 76 24.51 -28.62 3.52
CA TRP A 76 24.66 -29.74 4.44
C TRP A 76 26.16 -30.01 4.73
N PRO A 77 26.51 -30.28 5.99
CA PRO A 77 27.87 -30.64 6.36
C PRO A 77 28.28 -32.07 5.91
N SER A 78 27.59 -32.64 4.93
CA SER A 78 27.72 -34.02 4.42
C SER A 78 28.21 -34.00 2.98
N PRO A 79 28.79 -35.10 2.45
CA PRO A 79 29.25 -35.17 1.07
C PRO A 79 28.17 -35.04 -0.01
N THR A 80 26.90 -34.92 0.37
CA THR A 80 25.79 -34.67 -0.55
C THR A 80 25.67 -33.23 -1.03
N GLY A 81 26.38 -32.28 -0.41
CA GLY A 81 26.49 -30.91 -0.90
C GLY A 81 25.25 -30.04 -0.62
N ARG A 82 25.07 -29.06 -1.47
CA ARG A 82 24.01 -28.04 -1.43
C ARG A 82 22.70 -28.60 -2.00
N SER A 83 21.59 -28.35 -1.30
CA SER A 83 20.24 -28.59 -1.82
C SER A 83 19.58 -27.25 -2.18
N GLU A 84 19.02 -27.20 -3.39
CA GLU A 84 18.26 -26.06 -3.89
C GLU A 84 16.77 -26.38 -3.87
N MET A 85 15.97 -25.51 -3.28
CA MET A 85 14.52 -25.57 -3.26
C MET A 85 13.95 -24.31 -3.90
N ASN A 86 13.04 -24.50 -4.83
CA ASN A 86 12.42 -23.39 -5.55
C ASN A 86 10.91 -23.41 -5.29
N GLY A 87 10.32 -22.27 -5.05
CA GLY A 87 8.89 -22.13 -4.87
C GLY A 87 8.35 -20.89 -5.56
N THR A 88 7.14 -21.01 -6.09
CA THR A 88 6.38 -19.87 -6.59
C THR A 88 5.04 -19.84 -5.90
N TYR A 89 4.68 -18.68 -5.37
CA TYR A 89 3.37 -18.49 -4.76
C TYR A 89 2.84 -17.08 -5.02
N GLU A 90 1.55 -16.92 -4.80
CA GLU A 90 0.85 -15.66 -4.99
C GLU A 90 0.32 -15.11 -3.67
N THR A 91 0.28 -13.80 -3.55
CA THR A 91 -0.47 -13.12 -2.48
C THR A 91 -1.44 -12.13 -3.08
N TYR A 92 -2.62 -12.07 -2.48
CA TYR A 92 -3.68 -11.15 -2.86
C TYR A 92 -3.94 -10.21 -1.71
N SER A 93 -4.05 -8.91 -1.97
CA SER A 93 -4.40 -7.97 -0.93
C SER A 93 -5.42 -6.94 -1.41
N LEU A 94 -6.30 -6.56 -0.50
CA LEU A 94 -7.26 -5.49 -0.68
C LEU A 94 -7.13 -4.52 0.50
N SER A 95 -6.96 -3.24 0.21
CA SER A 95 -6.91 -2.20 1.24
C SER A 95 -7.86 -1.06 0.93
N SER A 96 -8.55 -0.59 1.96
CA SER A 96 -9.44 0.57 1.89
C SER A 96 -8.98 1.61 2.91
N ASP A 97 -8.86 2.86 2.49
CA ASP A 97 -8.50 3.99 3.33
C ASP A 97 -9.57 5.07 3.18
N ASN A 98 -10.35 5.28 4.22
CA ASN A 98 -11.46 6.22 4.24
C ASN A 98 -11.17 7.32 5.25
N THR A 99 -11.31 8.57 4.84
CA THR A 99 -11.12 9.75 5.68
C THR A 99 -12.30 10.67 5.53
N PHE A 100 -12.79 11.17 6.64
CA PHE A 100 -13.84 12.15 6.72
C PHE A 100 -13.38 13.32 7.60
N GLY A 101 -13.54 14.55 7.13
CA GLY A 101 -13.14 15.75 7.83
C GLY A 101 -14.07 16.91 7.56
N LYS A 102 -13.97 17.94 8.39
CA LYS A 102 -14.71 19.20 8.19
C LYS A 102 -13.74 20.37 8.22
N GLU A 103 -13.72 21.15 7.15
CA GLU A 103 -12.92 22.35 7.08
C GLU A 103 -13.61 23.48 7.86
N LEU A 104 -12.87 24.07 8.81
CA LEU A 104 -13.30 25.19 9.64
C LEU A 104 -12.43 26.40 9.28
N ALA A 105 -13.04 27.46 8.74
CA ALA A 105 -12.34 28.71 8.47
C ALA A 105 -11.99 29.39 9.79
N LEU A 106 -10.69 29.59 10.08
CA LEU A 106 -10.20 30.34 11.23
C LEU A 106 -9.95 31.81 10.90
N GLY A 107 -9.93 32.16 9.62
CA GLY A 107 -9.69 33.50 9.12
C GLY A 107 -9.75 33.57 7.61
N LYS A 108 -9.37 34.72 7.03
CA LYS A 108 -9.45 34.90 5.57
C LYS A 108 -8.56 33.94 4.77
N ASN A 109 -7.44 33.53 5.36
CA ASN A 109 -6.41 32.72 4.68
C ASN A 109 -5.98 31.50 5.48
N THR A 110 -6.72 31.12 6.53
CA THR A 110 -6.35 30.03 7.41
C THR A 110 -7.55 29.13 7.66
N SER A 111 -7.39 27.83 7.49
CA SER A 111 -8.40 26.83 7.83
C SER A 111 -7.82 25.70 8.66
N LEU A 112 -8.66 25.13 9.51
CA LEU A 112 -8.41 23.97 10.34
C LEU A 112 -9.35 22.86 9.90
N THR A 113 -8.82 21.66 9.65
CA THR A 113 -9.60 20.51 9.28
C THR A 113 -9.37 19.37 10.27
N PRO A 114 -10.18 19.26 11.33
CA PRO A 114 -10.21 18.00 12.09
C PRO A 114 -10.72 16.88 11.19
N TYR A 115 -10.09 15.72 11.28
CA TYR A 115 -10.48 14.56 10.49
C TYR A 115 -10.41 13.28 11.30
N GLY A 116 -11.24 12.33 10.92
CA GLY A 116 -11.20 10.95 11.36
C GLY A 116 -11.18 10.01 10.16
N GLY A 117 -10.76 8.78 10.37
CA GLY A 117 -10.74 7.80 9.29
C GLY A 117 -10.50 6.39 9.77
N ILE A 118 -10.63 5.48 8.83
CA ILE A 118 -10.39 4.05 9.03
C ILE A 118 -9.59 3.54 7.84
N LYS A 119 -8.50 2.85 8.13
CA LYS A 119 -7.77 2.05 7.16
C LYS A 119 -8.02 0.58 7.46
N ALA A 120 -8.60 -0.14 6.51
CA ALA A 120 -8.77 -1.58 6.56
C ALA A 120 -7.89 -2.23 5.50
N ALA A 121 -7.32 -3.39 5.81
CA ALA A 121 -6.55 -4.17 4.88
C ALA A 121 -6.79 -5.66 5.14
N TYR A 122 -6.88 -6.42 4.05
CA TYR A 122 -6.93 -7.86 4.03
C TYR A 122 -5.84 -8.37 3.10
N ILE A 123 -5.15 -9.42 3.49
CA ILE A 123 -4.17 -10.12 2.69
C ILE A 123 -4.39 -11.62 2.84
N THR A 124 -4.29 -12.34 1.73
CA THR A 124 -4.35 -13.80 1.71
C THR A 124 -3.24 -14.38 0.85
N ARG A 125 -2.74 -15.52 1.28
CA ARG A 125 -1.78 -16.34 0.57
C ARG A 125 -2.33 -17.77 0.51
N PRO A 126 -2.56 -18.33 -0.68
CA PRO A 126 -2.91 -19.76 -0.83
C PRO A 126 -1.80 -20.68 -0.33
N THR A 127 -2.15 -21.94 -0.10
CA THR A 127 -1.17 -23.02 0.12
C THR A 127 -0.23 -23.14 -1.08
N PHE A 128 1.04 -23.33 -0.84
CA PHE A 128 2.03 -23.59 -1.89
C PHE A 128 3.04 -24.62 -1.43
N SER A 129 3.71 -25.26 -2.39
CA SER A 129 4.76 -26.24 -2.14
C SER A 129 6.01 -25.86 -2.92
N GLU A 130 7.16 -26.00 -2.28
CA GLU A 130 8.46 -25.91 -2.95
C GLU A 130 8.72 -27.18 -3.76
N SER A 131 9.62 -27.09 -4.73
CA SER A 131 10.25 -28.21 -5.41
C SER A 131 11.63 -28.44 -4.82
N GLY A 132 12.18 -29.66 -4.95
CA GLY A 132 13.50 -30.04 -4.43
C GLY A 132 13.44 -31.14 -3.39
N LEU A 133 14.59 -31.56 -2.88
CA LEU A 133 14.70 -32.70 -1.95
C LEU A 133 14.14 -32.36 -0.56
N GLU A 134 14.38 -31.17 -0.06
CA GLU A 134 13.96 -30.68 1.26
C GLU A 134 12.81 -29.66 1.12
N ARG A 135 11.89 -29.97 0.20
CA ARG A 135 10.73 -29.13 -0.09
C ARG A 135 9.83 -28.92 1.14
N LEU A 136 9.38 -27.70 1.30
CA LEU A 136 8.35 -27.35 2.27
C LEU A 136 6.99 -27.28 1.59
N GLU A 137 5.98 -27.70 2.32
CA GLU A 137 4.58 -27.39 2.05
C GLU A 137 4.16 -26.33 3.05
N VAL A 138 3.69 -25.19 2.56
CA VAL A 138 3.33 -24.04 3.37
C VAL A 138 1.85 -23.81 3.24
N ASP A 139 1.14 -24.01 4.35
CA ASP A 139 -0.30 -23.79 4.40
C ASP A 139 -0.68 -22.35 4.06
N GLY A 140 -1.83 -22.21 3.42
CA GLY A 140 -2.45 -20.92 3.15
C GLY A 140 -2.70 -20.16 4.45
N ASN A 141 -2.59 -18.86 4.38
CA ASN A 141 -2.84 -17.97 5.51
C ASN A 141 -3.50 -16.69 5.04
N ASP A 142 -4.37 -16.14 5.88
CA ASP A 142 -4.98 -14.84 5.69
C ASP A 142 -4.84 -13.98 6.93
N ALA A 143 -4.79 -12.69 6.72
CA ALA A 143 -4.71 -11.70 7.78
C ALA A 143 -5.52 -10.46 7.42
N TRP A 144 -6.09 -9.84 8.42
CA TRP A 144 -6.78 -8.57 8.28
C TRP A 144 -6.32 -7.58 9.33
N SER A 145 -6.44 -6.31 9.02
CA SER A 145 -6.08 -5.21 9.91
C SER A 145 -7.07 -4.07 9.75
N VAL A 146 -7.52 -3.52 10.86
CA VAL A 146 -8.33 -2.29 10.89
C VAL A 146 -7.64 -1.30 11.82
N LYS A 147 -7.34 -0.12 11.30
CA LYS A 147 -6.62 0.94 12.01
C LYS A 147 -7.44 2.23 11.96
N PRO A 148 -8.10 2.63 13.04
CA PRO A 148 -8.68 3.95 13.15
C PRO A 148 -7.56 5.00 13.20
N ARG A 149 -7.87 6.19 12.71
CA ARG A 149 -6.99 7.35 12.80
C ARG A 149 -7.80 8.61 13.01
N ALA A 150 -7.21 9.59 13.66
CA ALA A 150 -7.75 10.92 13.80
C ALA A 150 -6.59 11.92 13.76
N GLY A 151 -6.85 13.13 13.34
CA GLY A 151 -5.83 14.17 13.29
C GLY A 151 -6.42 15.53 12.94
N ILE A 152 -5.53 16.49 12.80
CA ILE A 152 -5.84 17.86 12.47
C ILE A 152 -4.92 18.30 11.33
N GLU A 153 -5.51 18.92 10.31
CA GLU A 153 -4.78 19.55 9.22
C GLU A 153 -4.96 21.08 9.34
N LEU A 154 -3.86 21.82 9.41
CA LEU A 154 -3.86 23.27 9.39
C LEU A 154 -3.32 23.77 8.05
N LYS A 155 -4.11 24.56 7.34
CA LYS A 155 -3.72 25.20 6.09
C LYS A 155 -3.67 26.71 6.26
N GLY A 156 -2.68 27.34 5.64
CA GLY A 156 -2.58 28.79 5.62
C GLY A 156 -1.88 29.31 4.38
N ALA A 157 -2.24 30.53 3.97
CA ALA A 157 -1.52 31.27 2.95
C ALA A 157 -0.77 32.42 3.62
N LEU A 158 0.52 32.53 3.36
CA LEU A 158 1.33 33.69 3.84
C LEU A 158 1.05 34.90 2.95
N PRO A 159 0.78 36.07 3.53
CA PRO A 159 0.48 37.28 2.76
C PRO A 159 1.71 37.92 2.10
N LEU A 160 2.80 37.21 1.96
CA LEU A 160 4.05 37.67 1.36
C LEU A 160 4.00 37.59 -0.17
N GLY A 161 3.24 38.51 -0.80
CA GLY A 161 3.37 38.91 -2.21
C GLY A 161 3.39 37.87 -3.32
N SER A 162 3.38 36.61 -3.06
CA SER A 162 3.36 35.52 -4.05
C SER A 162 2.81 34.24 -3.45
N LYS A 163 2.04 33.53 -4.17
CA LYS A 163 1.50 32.17 -4.18
C LYS A 163 2.05 31.10 -3.17
N THR A 164 2.60 31.53 -2.00
CA THR A 164 3.15 30.61 -1.02
C THR A 164 2.05 30.18 -0.05
N ALA A 165 1.68 28.90 -0.11
CA ALA A 165 0.78 28.25 0.82
C ALA A 165 1.57 27.23 1.66
N TRP A 166 1.16 27.03 2.91
CA TRP A 166 1.73 26.01 3.78
C TRP A 166 0.63 25.10 4.33
N GLN A 167 0.99 23.88 4.58
CA GLN A 167 0.12 22.87 5.13
C GLN A 167 0.87 22.08 6.19
N LEU A 168 0.30 21.98 7.39
CA LEU A 168 0.76 21.12 8.47
C LEU A 168 -0.29 20.07 8.74
N LYS A 169 0.15 18.83 8.92
CA LYS A 169 -0.72 17.69 9.22
C LYS A 169 -0.09 16.91 10.37
N GLY A 170 -0.85 16.70 11.42
CA GLY A 170 -0.51 15.88 12.56
C GLY A 170 -1.48 14.73 12.75
#